data_ce194d733c507863b7fae6c82e21dfc9
#
_entry.id   ce194d733c507863b7fae6c82e21dfc9
#
_cell.length_a   1.000
_cell.length_b   1.000
_cell.length_c   1.000
_cell.angle_alpha   90.00
_cell.angle_beta   90.00
_cell.angle_gamma   90.00
#
_symmetry.space_group_name_H-M   'P 1'
#
loop_
_entity.id
_entity.type
_entity.pdbx_description
1 polymer ?
#
loop_
_entity_poly.entity_id
_entity_poly.type
_entity_poly.pdbx_seq_one_letter_code
_entity_poly.pdbx_strand_id
1 'polypeptide(L)'
;MKTEILKIKGDWQEVVDDCRSTVGKESLGKEPSRSFKRHILLAEHSPIRDISVKWKWPDIKSWVATHWVRHKWECFVKSQRSDRTGVPRDKLPQDAAVTFTGEANAQALIDTMRKRLCFQASPETRAYAEDLKVAIREKEPEISDVLVPNCVYRAGCPEMQSCGLWDKLMRETNGGVLTGDIQERYDLYNAYFNSCRVRGQQDG
;
A
#
# COMPACT_ATOMS: atom_id res chain seq x y z
N MET A 1 -9.75 -2.87 13.51
CA MET A 1 -8.54 -2.19 13.00
C MET A 1 -9.01 -1.09 12.08
N LYS A 2 -8.49 0.13 12.21
CA LYS A 2 -8.95 1.26 11.38
C LYS A 2 -7.76 2.15 11.04
N THR A 3 -7.46 2.26 9.75
CA THR A 3 -6.52 3.25 9.21
C THR A 3 -7.22 4.59 9.08
N GLU A 4 -6.61 5.64 9.60
CA GLU A 4 -7.05 7.02 9.45
C GLU A 4 -6.15 7.72 8.43
N ILE A 5 -6.68 8.13 7.27
CA ILE A 5 -5.95 8.99 6.34
C ILE A 5 -6.00 10.42 6.89
N LEU A 6 -4.84 10.93 7.29
CA LEU A 6 -4.71 12.27 7.86
C LEU A 6 -4.61 13.34 6.79
N LYS A 7 -3.87 13.06 5.70
CA LYS A 7 -3.63 14.02 4.63
C LYS A 7 -3.15 13.32 3.37
N ILE A 8 -3.56 13.83 2.22
CA ILE A 8 -2.90 13.65 0.93
C ILE A 8 -2.15 14.96 0.64
N LYS A 9 -0.90 14.89 0.23
CA LYS A 9 -0.05 16.02 -0.17
C LYS A 9 0.30 15.91 -1.64
N GLY A 10 0.54 17.04 -2.28
CA GLY A 10 0.73 17.15 -3.72
C GLY A 10 -0.59 17.03 -4.47
N ASP A 11 -0.57 17.30 -5.74
CA ASP A 11 -1.73 17.15 -6.61
C ASP A 11 -1.34 16.55 -7.98
N TRP A 12 -2.34 16.09 -8.71
CA TRP A 12 -2.12 15.42 -9.98
C TRP A 12 -1.73 16.39 -11.11
N GLN A 13 -2.01 17.69 -10.95
CA GLN A 13 -1.56 18.69 -11.90
C GLN A 13 -0.04 18.89 -11.82
N GLU A 14 0.53 18.93 -10.60
CA GLU A 14 1.99 18.97 -10.39
C GLU A 14 2.66 17.76 -11.03
N VAL A 15 2.12 16.56 -10.81
CA VAL A 15 2.63 15.33 -11.42
C VAL A 15 2.65 15.38 -12.95
N VAL A 16 1.58 15.93 -13.56
CA VAL A 16 1.51 16.11 -15.03
C VAL A 16 2.53 17.13 -15.50
N ASP A 17 2.65 18.25 -14.79
CA ASP A 17 3.54 19.32 -15.16
C ASP A 17 5.00 18.86 -15.10
N ASP A 18 5.37 18.06 -14.10
CA ASP A 18 6.68 17.45 -14.01
C ASP A 18 6.92 16.40 -15.10
N CYS A 19 5.92 15.56 -15.41
CA CYS A 19 6.02 14.68 -16.57
C CYS A 19 6.26 15.44 -17.88
N ARG A 20 5.64 16.59 -18.04
CA ARG A 20 5.77 17.44 -19.24
C ARG A 20 7.10 18.17 -19.30
N SER A 21 7.54 18.72 -18.15
CA SER A 21 8.82 19.45 -18.06
C SER A 21 10.00 18.56 -18.41
N THR A 22 9.97 17.27 -18.05
CA THR A 22 11.03 16.32 -18.39
C THR A 22 11.22 16.09 -19.90
N VAL A 23 10.21 16.43 -20.71
CA VAL A 23 10.26 16.37 -22.19
C VAL A 23 10.17 17.74 -22.85
N GLY A 24 10.44 18.81 -22.09
CA GLY A 24 10.48 20.19 -22.59
C GLY A 24 9.15 20.77 -23.04
N LYS A 25 8.04 20.31 -22.43
CA LYS A 25 6.68 20.81 -22.73
C LYS A 25 6.16 21.64 -21.56
N GLU A 26 5.41 22.69 -21.87
CA GLU A 26 4.76 23.53 -20.87
C GLU A 26 3.54 22.86 -20.25
N SER A 27 3.13 23.33 -19.06
CA SER A 27 1.90 22.90 -18.39
C SER A 27 0.67 23.02 -19.30
N LEU A 28 -0.26 22.08 -19.14
CA LEU A 28 -1.57 22.15 -19.78
C LEU A 28 -2.62 22.83 -18.91
N GLY A 29 -2.34 23.07 -17.62
CA GLY A 29 -3.28 23.62 -16.65
C GLY A 29 -4.58 22.82 -16.54
N LYS A 30 -4.50 21.49 -16.74
CA LYS A 30 -5.66 20.62 -16.82
C LYS A 30 -5.46 19.36 -15.99
N GLU A 31 -6.43 19.09 -15.12
CA GLU A 31 -6.49 17.86 -14.34
C GLU A 31 -6.38 16.61 -15.24
N PRO A 32 -5.48 15.66 -14.95
CA PRO A 32 -5.30 14.49 -15.76
C PRO A 32 -6.47 13.50 -15.63
N SER A 33 -6.71 12.74 -16.71
CA SER A 33 -7.71 11.69 -16.69
C SER A 33 -7.29 10.52 -15.77
N ARG A 34 -8.27 9.75 -15.27
CA ARG A 34 -8.02 8.54 -14.48
C ARG A 34 -7.13 7.54 -15.21
N SER A 35 -7.31 7.38 -16.52
CA SER A 35 -6.48 6.49 -17.33
C SER A 35 -5.02 6.96 -17.38
N PHE A 36 -4.76 8.26 -17.45
CA PHE A 36 -3.43 8.82 -17.39
C PHE A 36 -2.78 8.59 -16.01
N LYS A 37 -3.51 8.92 -14.92
CA LYS A 37 -3.04 8.69 -13.53
C LYS A 37 -2.63 7.23 -13.36
N ARG A 38 -3.48 6.30 -13.78
CA ARG A 38 -3.21 4.87 -13.70
C ARG A 38 -2.00 4.47 -14.54
N HIS A 39 -1.89 4.98 -15.76
CA HIS A 39 -0.77 4.66 -16.65
C HIS A 39 0.58 5.04 -16.04
N ILE A 40 0.73 6.26 -15.54
CA ILE A 40 2.00 6.73 -14.95
C ILE A 40 2.33 6.03 -13.62
N LEU A 41 1.32 5.62 -12.84
CA LEU A 41 1.49 4.81 -11.64
C LEU A 41 1.97 3.40 -11.98
N LEU A 42 1.41 2.75 -13.01
CA LEU A 42 1.85 1.43 -13.49
C LEU A 42 3.26 1.47 -14.07
N ALA A 43 3.60 2.56 -14.77
CA ALA A 43 4.93 2.81 -15.32
C ALA A 43 5.96 3.23 -14.25
N GLU A 44 5.49 3.55 -13.03
CA GLU A 44 6.32 4.06 -11.93
C GLU A 44 7.18 5.27 -12.34
N HIS A 45 6.60 6.18 -13.15
CA HIS A 45 7.25 7.41 -13.57
C HIS A 45 7.62 8.27 -12.36
N SER A 46 8.83 8.80 -12.32
CA SER A 46 9.37 9.51 -11.14
C SER A 46 8.48 10.63 -10.56
N PRO A 47 7.71 11.41 -11.34
CA PRO A 47 6.82 12.43 -10.80
C PRO A 47 5.70 11.93 -9.89
N ILE A 48 5.36 10.62 -9.90
CA ILE A 48 4.39 10.10 -8.92
C ILE A 48 4.84 10.29 -7.46
N ARG A 49 6.12 10.63 -7.24
CA ARG A 49 6.69 10.90 -5.90
C ARG A 49 6.19 12.21 -5.29
N ASP A 50 5.61 13.10 -6.09
CA ASP A 50 5.06 14.38 -5.62
C ASP A 50 3.78 14.16 -4.81
N ILE A 51 3.09 13.02 -5.02
CA ILE A 51 1.93 12.65 -4.22
C ILE A 51 2.37 11.80 -3.02
N SER A 52 2.02 12.29 -1.82
CA SER A 52 2.29 11.58 -0.55
C SER A 52 1.00 11.38 0.24
N VAL A 53 0.93 10.23 0.89
CA VAL A 53 -0.15 9.87 1.81
C VAL A 53 0.37 9.85 3.23
N LYS A 54 -0.32 10.56 4.13
CA LYS A 54 -0.08 10.51 5.57
C LYS A 54 -1.23 9.81 6.26
N TRP A 55 -0.90 8.81 7.08
CA TRP A 55 -1.92 8.01 7.79
C TRP A 55 -1.54 7.76 9.23
N LYS A 56 -2.50 7.26 10.00
CA LYS A 56 -2.34 6.90 11.41
C LYS A 56 -3.00 5.56 11.70
N TRP A 57 -2.33 4.77 12.52
CA TRP A 57 -2.85 3.59 13.20
C TRP A 57 -2.84 3.84 14.71
N PRO A 58 -3.98 4.04 15.36
CA PRO A 58 -4.02 4.44 16.77
C PRO A 58 -3.53 3.35 17.73
N ASP A 59 -3.79 2.08 17.42
CA ASP A 59 -3.59 0.93 18.32
C ASP A 59 -2.90 -0.25 17.63
N ILE A 60 -1.76 0.00 16.98
CA ILE A 60 -0.94 -1.07 16.40
C ILE A 60 -0.09 -1.73 17.50
N LYS A 61 0.01 -3.07 17.47
CA LYS A 61 0.94 -3.78 18.36
C LYS A 61 2.37 -3.31 18.14
N SER A 62 3.14 -3.10 19.20
CA SER A 62 4.49 -2.54 19.10
C SER A 62 5.42 -3.37 18.22
N TRP A 63 5.36 -4.71 18.30
CA TRP A 63 6.15 -5.60 17.44
C TRP A 63 5.71 -5.53 15.96
N VAL A 64 4.43 -5.31 15.66
CA VAL A 64 3.95 -5.08 14.28
C VAL A 64 4.48 -3.75 13.75
N ALA A 65 4.47 -2.70 14.58
CA ALA A 65 5.02 -1.40 14.20
C ALA A 65 6.50 -1.50 13.78
N THR A 66 7.29 -2.41 14.39
CA THR A 66 8.71 -2.62 13.99
C THR A 66 8.86 -3.11 12.55
N HIS A 67 7.87 -3.80 12.00
CA HIS A 67 7.88 -4.22 10.59
C HIS A 67 7.70 -3.04 9.62
N TRP A 68 7.08 -1.97 10.09
CA TRP A 68 6.76 -0.80 9.29
C TRP A 68 7.82 0.29 9.34
N VAL A 69 8.54 0.45 10.46
CA VAL A 69 9.63 1.43 10.59
C VAL A 69 10.85 1.12 9.69
N ARG A 70 10.94 -0.08 9.13
CA ARG A 70 12.06 -0.51 8.26
C ARG A 70 11.94 -0.02 6.82
N HIS A 71 10.83 0.61 6.44
CA HIS A 71 10.61 1.08 5.07
C HIS A 71 11.17 2.49 4.87
N LYS A 72 11.40 2.84 3.60
CA LYS A 72 11.93 4.15 3.19
C LYS A 72 10.83 5.21 3.18
N TRP A 73 10.36 5.57 4.34
CA TRP A 73 9.33 6.59 4.56
C TRP A 73 9.47 7.25 5.92
N GLU A 74 8.77 8.35 6.14
CA GLU A 74 8.73 9.00 7.45
C GLU A 74 7.74 8.28 8.37
N CYS A 75 8.15 8.01 9.60
CA CYS A 75 7.25 7.43 10.58
C CYS A 75 7.52 7.95 12.01
N PHE A 76 6.45 8.02 12.78
CA PHE A 76 6.45 8.43 14.17
C PHE A 76 5.69 7.40 15.00
N VAL A 77 6.36 6.79 15.97
CA VAL A 77 5.76 5.78 16.85
C VAL A 77 5.67 6.34 18.25
N LYS A 78 4.52 6.14 18.90
CA LYS A 78 4.30 6.58 20.28
C LYS A 78 5.40 6.03 21.20
N SER A 79 6.04 6.91 21.95
CA SER A 79 7.09 6.54 22.89
C SER A 79 6.55 5.64 24.00
N GLN A 80 7.32 4.60 24.32
CA GLN A 80 7.09 3.72 25.47
C GLN A 80 8.07 4.01 26.62
N ARG A 81 8.73 5.18 26.63
CA ARG A 81 9.66 5.57 27.67
C ARG A 81 8.95 5.68 29.02
N SER A 82 9.51 5.04 30.06
CA SER A 82 8.95 4.99 31.40
C SER A 82 8.74 6.36 32.03
N ASP A 83 9.65 7.31 31.75
CA ASP A 83 9.58 8.70 32.23
C ASP A 83 8.43 9.50 31.60
N ARG A 84 7.88 9.06 30.47
CA ARG A 84 6.76 9.71 29.78
C ARG A 84 5.42 9.02 29.98
N THR A 85 5.46 7.69 30.15
CA THR A 85 4.23 6.89 30.25
C THR A 85 3.83 6.62 31.71
N GLY A 86 4.76 6.76 32.65
CA GLY A 86 4.57 6.35 34.04
C GLY A 86 4.58 4.84 34.27
N VAL A 87 4.75 4.05 33.18
CA VAL A 87 4.79 2.58 33.24
C VAL A 87 6.21 2.11 32.93
N PRO A 88 6.81 1.23 33.77
CA PRO A 88 8.11 0.63 33.46
C PRO A 88 8.11 -0.09 32.12
N ARG A 89 8.94 0.33 31.17
CA ARG A 89 9.02 -0.22 29.82
C ARG A 89 9.23 -1.74 29.81
N ASP A 90 10.07 -2.22 30.71
CA ASP A 90 10.43 -3.64 30.79
C ASP A 90 9.28 -4.54 31.26
N LYS A 91 8.22 -3.93 31.77
CA LYS A 91 6.96 -4.62 32.16
C LYS A 91 5.90 -4.60 31.07
N LEU A 92 6.12 -3.90 29.94
CA LEU A 92 5.17 -3.86 28.84
C LEU A 92 5.30 -5.13 28.00
N PRO A 93 4.19 -5.79 27.67
CA PRO A 93 4.22 -6.94 26.75
C PRO A 93 4.61 -6.47 25.33
N GLN A 94 5.15 -7.39 24.53
CA GLN A 94 5.54 -7.09 23.15
C GLN A 94 4.37 -6.63 22.26
N ASP A 95 3.15 -7.02 22.61
CA ASP A 95 1.92 -6.62 21.91
C ASP A 95 1.27 -5.37 22.49
N ALA A 96 1.94 -4.66 23.41
CA ALA A 96 1.45 -3.39 23.92
C ALA A 96 1.12 -2.44 22.75
N ALA A 97 -0.08 -1.85 22.81
CA ALA A 97 -0.54 -0.96 21.75
C ALA A 97 0.25 0.35 21.72
N VAL A 98 0.62 0.76 20.52
CA VAL A 98 1.26 2.04 20.23
C VAL A 98 0.53 2.75 19.10
N THR A 99 0.62 4.08 19.06
CA THR A 99 0.18 4.84 17.89
C THR A 99 1.34 4.89 16.89
N PHE A 100 1.03 4.59 15.63
CA PHE A 100 1.95 4.73 14.51
C PHE A 100 1.39 5.76 13.53
N THR A 101 2.18 6.76 13.17
CA THR A 101 1.89 7.68 12.08
C THR A 101 2.94 7.47 11.00
N GLY A 102 2.50 7.22 9.76
CA GLY A 102 3.37 7.09 8.61
C GLY A 102 3.08 8.14 7.55
N GLU A 103 4.11 8.49 6.78
CA GLU A 103 4.00 9.33 5.61
C GLU A 103 4.90 8.79 4.50
N ALA A 104 4.33 8.53 3.33
CA ALA A 104 5.06 7.96 2.20
C ALA A 104 4.54 8.54 0.89
N ASN A 105 5.44 8.78 -0.07
CA ASN A 105 5.03 9.07 -1.43
C ASN A 105 4.52 7.81 -2.15
N ALA A 106 3.88 8.00 -3.31
CA ALA A 106 3.26 6.91 -4.06
C ALA A 106 4.26 5.79 -4.41
N GLN A 107 5.49 6.12 -4.80
CA GLN A 107 6.52 5.12 -5.09
C GLN A 107 6.90 4.29 -3.87
N ALA A 108 7.11 4.93 -2.72
CA ALA A 108 7.44 4.24 -1.48
C ALA A 108 6.30 3.35 -0.99
N LEU A 109 5.04 3.77 -1.21
CA LEU A 109 3.86 2.94 -0.95
C LEU A 109 3.84 1.70 -1.86
N ILE A 110 4.03 1.86 -3.17
CA ILE A 110 4.08 0.77 -4.14
C ILE A 110 5.14 -0.26 -3.73
N ASP A 111 6.37 0.19 -3.48
CA ASP A 111 7.50 -0.68 -3.11
C ASP A 111 7.26 -1.44 -1.81
N THR A 112 6.66 -0.78 -0.83
CA THR A 112 6.35 -1.38 0.47
C THR A 112 5.22 -2.39 0.36
N MET A 113 4.14 -2.03 -0.34
CA MET A 113 2.95 -2.87 -0.45
C MET A 113 3.22 -4.16 -1.23
N ARG A 114 4.17 -4.17 -2.16
CA ARG A 114 4.64 -5.41 -2.81
C ARG A 114 5.07 -6.48 -1.81
N LYS A 115 5.66 -6.07 -0.69
CA LYS A 115 6.11 -6.97 0.39
C LYS A 115 5.04 -7.21 1.44
N ARG A 116 4.25 -6.17 1.78
CA ARG A 116 3.33 -6.22 2.92
C ARG A 116 1.96 -6.81 2.57
N LEU A 117 1.56 -6.77 1.29
CA LEU A 117 0.38 -7.49 0.79
C LEU A 117 0.69 -8.96 0.42
N CYS A 118 1.95 -9.38 0.45
CA CYS A 118 2.34 -10.78 0.24
C CYS A 118 1.87 -11.64 1.41
N PHE A 119 1.38 -12.85 1.14
CA PHE A 119 0.91 -13.80 2.17
C PHE A 119 2.06 -14.41 2.98
N GLN A 120 3.32 -14.19 2.60
CA GLN A 120 4.50 -14.48 3.43
C GLN A 120 4.73 -13.41 4.52
N ALA A 121 4.09 -12.23 4.44
CA ALA A 121 4.08 -11.31 5.57
C ALA A 121 3.26 -11.89 6.72
N SER A 122 3.60 -11.53 7.98
CA SER A 122 2.78 -11.99 9.10
C SER A 122 1.32 -11.53 8.90
N PRO A 123 0.33 -12.36 9.28
CA PRO A 123 -1.09 -12.02 9.10
C PRO A 123 -1.46 -10.64 9.67
N GLU A 124 -0.90 -10.31 10.85
CA GLU A 124 -1.16 -9.02 11.50
C GLU A 124 -0.59 -7.85 10.68
N THR A 125 0.64 -7.98 10.18
CA THR A 125 1.25 -6.94 9.33
C THR A 125 0.49 -6.77 8.03
N ARG A 126 0.08 -7.88 7.40
CA ARG A 126 -0.72 -7.86 6.17
C ARG A 126 -2.07 -7.21 6.39
N ALA A 127 -2.74 -7.49 7.50
CA ALA A 127 -4.01 -6.86 7.83
C ALA A 127 -3.94 -5.33 7.85
N TYR A 128 -2.85 -4.74 8.38
CA TYR A 128 -2.60 -3.30 8.30
C TYR A 128 -2.34 -2.82 6.86
N ALA A 129 -1.64 -3.60 6.04
CA ALA A 129 -1.44 -3.26 4.64
C ALA A 129 -2.75 -3.25 3.85
N GLU A 130 -3.59 -4.25 4.06
CA GLU A 130 -4.91 -4.37 3.44
C GLU A 130 -5.84 -3.22 3.86
N ASP A 131 -5.83 -2.87 5.14
CA ASP A 131 -6.63 -1.77 5.69
C ASP A 131 -6.16 -0.40 5.15
N LEU A 132 -4.84 -0.18 5.05
CA LEU A 132 -4.27 1.03 4.43
C LEU A 132 -4.64 1.13 2.95
N LYS A 133 -4.55 0.03 2.18
CA LYS A 133 -4.97 0.00 0.78
C LYS A 133 -6.43 0.43 0.61
N VAL A 134 -7.31 -0.05 1.49
CA VAL A 134 -8.73 0.34 1.47
C VAL A 134 -8.93 1.80 1.82
N ALA A 135 -8.27 2.29 2.87
CA ALA A 135 -8.38 3.68 3.29
C ALA A 135 -7.87 4.66 2.21
N ILE A 136 -6.78 4.29 1.52
CA ILE A 136 -6.27 5.07 0.36
C ILE A 136 -7.31 5.07 -0.77
N ARG A 137 -7.99 3.95 -1.04
CA ARG A 137 -8.97 3.85 -2.12
C ARG A 137 -10.11 4.85 -2.01
N GLU A 138 -10.50 5.22 -0.80
CA GLU A 138 -11.56 6.21 -0.55
C GLU A 138 -11.17 7.63 -0.99
N LYS A 139 -9.87 7.91 -1.11
CA LYS A 139 -9.34 9.24 -1.42
C LYS A 139 -8.63 9.28 -2.77
N GLU A 140 -7.79 8.29 -3.04
CA GLU A 140 -6.95 8.15 -4.22
C GLU A 140 -7.08 6.73 -4.79
N PRO A 141 -8.18 6.42 -5.49
CA PRO A 141 -8.45 5.08 -5.99
C PRO A 141 -7.37 4.57 -6.96
N GLU A 142 -6.81 5.44 -7.78
CA GLU A 142 -5.77 5.08 -8.74
C GLU A 142 -4.47 4.64 -8.04
N ILE A 143 -4.10 5.29 -6.93
CA ILE A 143 -2.96 4.85 -6.10
C ILE A 143 -3.27 3.49 -5.48
N SER A 144 -4.45 3.33 -4.88
CA SER A 144 -4.84 2.04 -4.31
C SER A 144 -4.79 0.90 -5.33
N ASP A 145 -5.23 1.14 -6.57
CA ASP A 145 -5.30 0.13 -7.62
C ASP A 145 -3.92 -0.44 -8.01
N VAL A 146 -2.84 0.31 -7.81
CA VAL A 146 -1.48 -0.16 -8.07
C VAL A 146 -0.77 -0.75 -6.85
N LEU A 147 -1.39 -0.76 -5.68
CA LEU A 147 -0.86 -1.41 -4.49
C LEU A 147 -1.17 -2.91 -4.54
N VAL A 148 -0.21 -3.69 -5.00
CA VAL A 148 -0.34 -5.14 -5.21
C VAL A 148 0.82 -5.91 -4.59
N PRO A 149 0.68 -7.22 -4.28
CA PRO A 149 1.80 -8.04 -3.84
C PRO A 149 2.81 -8.28 -4.97
N ASN A 150 4.04 -8.63 -4.58
CA ASN A 150 5.17 -8.76 -5.50
C ASN A 150 4.95 -9.80 -6.62
N CYS A 151 4.22 -10.87 -6.34
CA CYS A 151 3.91 -11.90 -7.34
C CYS A 151 3.02 -11.37 -8.48
N VAL A 152 2.10 -10.45 -8.18
CA VAL A 152 1.25 -9.79 -9.19
C VAL A 152 2.07 -8.85 -10.06
N TYR A 153 2.95 -8.05 -9.44
CA TYR A 153 3.88 -7.17 -10.16
C TYR A 153 4.80 -7.95 -11.10
N ARG A 154 5.37 -9.06 -10.64
CA ARG A 154 6.38 -9.85 -11.37
C ARG A 154 5.81 -10.93 -12.29
N ALA A 155 4.50 -11.10 -12.34
CA ALA A 155 3.84 -12.21 -13.04
C ALA A 155 4.33 -13.59 -12.56
N GLY A 156 4.59 -13.72 -11.27
CA GLY A 156 5.07 -14.95 -10.65
C GLY A 156 5.59 -14.75 -9.23
N CYS A 157 5.65 -15.80 -8.45
CA CYS A 157 6.15 -15.73 -7.08
C CYS A 157 7.68 -15.66 -7.06
N PRO A 158 8.29 -14.61 -6.47
CA PRO A 158 9.75 -14.51 -6.36
C PRO A 158 10.32 -15.19 -5.11
N GLU A 159 9.48 -15.69 -4.21
CA GLU A 159 9.91 -16.28 -2.95
C GLU A 159 10.43 -17.71 -3.15
N MET A 160 11.42 -18.12 -2.37
CA MET A 160 11.95 -19.50 -2.41
C MET A 160 10.86 -20.55 -2.17
N GLN A 161 9.92 -20.24 -1.30
CA GLN A 161 8.73 -21.06 -1.04
C GLN A 161 7.48 -20.25 -1.34
N SER A 162 6.73 -20.63 -2.37
CA SER A 162 5.49 -19.95 -2.74
C SER A 162 4.41 -20.14 -1.68
N CYS A 163 3.63 -19.08 -1.41
CA CYS A 163 2.41 -19.18 -0.62
C CYS A 163 1.18 -19.62 -1.43
N GLY A 164 1.34 -19.87 -2.74
CA GLY A 164 0.26 -20.27 -3.63
C GLY A 164 -0.70 -19.17 -4.08
N LEU A 165 -0.54 -17.92 -3.61
CA LEU A 165 -1.46 -16.83 -3.98
C LEU A 165 -1.50 -16.60 -5.49
N TRP A 166 -0.33 -16.58 -6.17
CA TRP A 166 -0.26 -16.36 -7.61
C TRP A 166 -1.00 -17.46 -8.38
N ASP A 167 -0.75 -18.72 -8.04
CA ASP A 167 -1.39 -19.86 -8.70
C ASP A 167 -2.91 -19.88 -8.46
N LYS A 168 -3.32 -19.53 -7.24
CA LYS A 168 -4.73 -19.39 -6.89
C LYS A 168 -5.38 -18.28 -7.70
N LEU A 169 -4.75 -17.10 -7.77
CA LEU A 169 -5.25 -15.96 -8.53
C LEU A 169 -5.45 -16.31 -10.00
N MET A 170 -4.47 -16.96 -10.63
CA MET A 170 -4.55 -17.33 -12.04
C MET A 170 -5.65 -18.38 -12.29
N ARG A 171 -5.81 -19.37 -11.41
CA ARG A 171 -6.85 -20.41 -11.55
C ARG A 171 -8.26 -19.87 -11.34
N GLU A 172 -8.48 -19.09 -10.29
CA GLU A 172 -9.83 -18.66 -9.89
C GLU A 172 -10.34 -17.46 -10.70
N THR A 173 -9.44 -16.61 -11.18
CA THR A 173 -9.84 -15.36 -11.83
C THR A 173 -9.59 -15.32 -13.33
N ASN A 174 -8.69 -16.16 -13.85
CA ASN A 174 -8.29 -16.14 -15.27
C ASN A 174 -8.30 -17.53 -15.90
N GLY A 175 -9.03 -18.50 -15.37
CA GLY A 175 -9.15 -19.84 -15.93
C GLY A 175 -7.82 -20.59 -16.10
N GLY A 176 -6.78 -20.23 -15.34
CA GLY A 176 -5.44 -20.80 -15.44
C GLY A 176 -4.55 -20.14 -16.50
N VAL A 177 -5.04 -19.16 -17.23
CA VAL A 177 -4.26 -18.45 -18.26
C VAL A 177 -3.33 -17.43 -17.60
N LEU A 178 -2.04 -17.52 -17.92
CA LEU A 178 -1.06 -16.50 -17.53
C LEU A 178 -1.21 -15.27 -18.41
N THR A 179 -1.29 -14.08 -17.79
CA THR A 179 -1.30 -12.83 -18.53
C THR A 179 0.03 -12.10 -18.39
N GLY A 180 0.60 -11.68 -19.51
CA GLY A 180 1.77 -10.81 -19.59
C GLY A 180 1.43 -9.35 -19.34
N ASP A 181 0.17 -8.94 -19.52
CA ASP A 181 -0.26 -7.56 -19.36
C ASP A 181 -0.29 -7.17 -17.88
N ILE A 182 0.44 -6.08 -17.53
CA ILE A 182 0.53 -5.60 -16.14
C ILE A 182 -0.79 -5.05 -15.63
N GLN A 183 -1.54 -4.35 -16.48
CA GLN A 183 -2.83 -3.77 -16.08
C GLN A 183 -3.84 -4.86 -15.79
N GLU A 184 -3.91 -5.88 -16.65
CA GLU A 184 -4.79 -7.02 -16.47
C GLU A 184 -4.49 -7.77 -15.15
N ARG A 185 -3.21 -8.04 -14.85
CA ARG A 185 -2.82 -8.68 -13.59
C ARG A 185 -3.25 -7.89 -12.36
N TYR A 186 -3.11 -6.55 -12.42
CA TYR A 186 -3.52 -5.68 -11.32
C TYR A 186 -5.03 -5.67 -11.15
N ASP A 187 -5.80 -5.68 -12.24
CA ASP A 187 -7.26 -5.74 -12.21
C ASP A 187 -7.75 -7.07 -11.63
N LEU A 188 -7.16 -8.18 -12.04
CA LEU A 188 -7.46 -9.51 -11.49
C LEU A 188 -7.21 -9.56 -9.97
N TYR A 189 -6.05 -9.03 -9.51
CA TYR A 189 -5.78 -8.97 -8.09
C TYR A 189 -6.76 -8.07 -7.33
N ASN A 190 -7.10 -6.91 -7.86
CA ASN A 190 -8.05 -5.99 -7.22
C ASN A 190 -9.47 -6.61 -7.14
N ALA A 191 -9.90 -7.33 -8.17
CA ALA A 191 -11.16 -8.07 -8.15
C ALA A 191 -11.16 -9.17 -7.07
N TYR A 192 -10.10 -9.97 -7.02
CA TYR A 192 -9.91 -11.00 -6.00
C TYR A 192 -9.88 -10.39 -4.58
N PHE A 193 -9.09 -9.33 -4.36
CA PHE A 193 -8.97 -8.65 -3.08
C PHE A 193 -10.33 -8.16 -2.56
N ASN A 194 -11.13 -7.54 -3.43
CA ASN A 194 -12.46 -7.05 -3.09
C ASN A 194 -13.43 -8.20 -2.77
N SER A 195 -13.39 -9.30 -3.54
CA SER A 195 -14.26 -10.46 -3.30
C SER A 195 -13.99 -11.15 -1.97
N CYS A 196 -12.73 -11.23 -1.55
CA CYS A 196 -12.36 -11.81 -0.26
C CYS A 196 -12.89 -10.97 0.91
N ARG A 197 -12.89 -9.64 0.79
CA ARG A 197 -13.40 -8.74 1.85
C ARG A 197 -14.92 -8.80 1.99
N VAL A 198 -15.65 -8.92 0.90
CA VAL A 198 -17.12 -9.07 0.95
C VAL A 198 -17.50 -10.36 1.69
N ARG A 199 -16.80 -11.47 1.44
CA ARG A 199 -17.04 -12.74 2.16
C ARG A 199 -16.72 -12.63 3.66
N GLY A 200 -15.60 -12.03 4.04
CA GLY A 200 -15.22 -11.84 5.44
C GLY A 200 -16.13 -10.90 6.25
N GLN A 201 -16.98 -10.09 5.59
CA GLN A 201 -18.01 -9.27 6.24
C GLN A 201 -19.35 -10.01 6.43
N GLN A 202 -19.57 -11.12 5.72
CA GLN A 202 -20.79 -11.94 5.85
C GLN A 202 -20.64 -13.03 6.92
N ASP A 203 -19.42 -13.40 7.28
CA ASP A 203 -19.11 -14.46 8.25
C ASP A 203 -18.75 -13.93 9.66
N GLY A 204 -18.89 -12.64 9.92
CA GLY A 204 -18.62 -11.96 11.22
C GLY A 204 -19.86 -11.23 11.72
#